data_9a1f3b9f9bff941c658b6ceeee8b8e0c
#
_entry.id   9a1f3b9f9bff941c658b6ceeee8b8e0c
#
_cell.length_a   1.000
_cell.length_b   1.000
_cell.length_c   1.000
_cell.angle_alpha   90.00
_cell.angle_beta   90.00
_cell.angle_gamma   90.00
#
_symmetry.space_group_name_H-M   'P 1'
#
loop_
_entity.id
_entity.type
_entity.pdbx_description
1 polymer ?
#
loop_
_entity_poly.entity_id
_entity_poly.type
_entity_poly.pdbx_seq_one_letter_code
_entity_poly.pdbx_strand_id
1 'polypeptide(L)'
;MNDHGQHNREGLERLRRLTSLSDAELAKDTGDGWTVATVLGHMAFFDRLLLLRWDTYEKDGVFAELTPNHFDLINYAGAGDWSALPPRAAVARCIEAAERAVARINALPEKVVAVVLETPRVALLERMLHWSPHLVQIERAIGREI
;
A
#
# COMPACT_ATOMS: atom_id res chain seq x y z
N MET A 1 -19.29 12.70 3.76
CA MET A 1 -19.30 11.43 3.01
C MET A 1 -17.85 11.02 2.75
N ASN A 2 -17.50 9.81 3.11
CA ASN A 2 -16.16 9.32 2.81
C ASN A 2 -16.11 8.84 1.36
N ASP A 3 -15.23 9.44 0.56
CA ASP A 3 -15.08 9.12 -0.86
C ASP A 3 -13.86 8.23 -1.11
N HIS A 4 -13.70 7.20 -0.27
CA HIS A 4 -12.56 6.27 -0.38
C HIS A 4 -12.44 5.64 -1.77
N GLY A 5 -13.56 5.40 -2.43
CA GLY A 5 -13.56 4.83 -3.79
C GLY A 5 -12.90 5.75 -4.81
N GLN A 6 -13.18 7.05 -4.77
CA GLN A 6 -12.54 8.03 -5.64
C GLN A 6 -11.04 8.17 -5.29
N HIS A 7 -10.73 8.33 -4.02
CA HIS A 7 -9.34 8.45 -3.57
C HIS A 7 -8.50 7.23 -3.97
N ASN A 8 -9.06 6.04 -3.85
CA ASN A 8 -8.37 4.81 -4.26
C ASN A 8 -8.15 4.77 -5.78
N ARG A 9 -9.12 5.20 -6.60
CA ARG A 9 -8.95 5.27 -8.07
C ARG A 9 -7.84 6.25 -8.45
N GLU A 10 -7.88 7.45 -7.89
CA GLU A 10 -6.85 8.47 -8.15
C GLU A 10 -5.46 7.99 -7.74
N GLY A 11 -5.36 7.37 -6.58
CA GLY A 11 -4.11 6.78 -6.10
C GLY A 11 -3.60 5.66 -6.98
N LEU A 12 -4.50 4.78 -7.44
CA LEU A 12 -4.14 3.68 -8.32
C LEU A 12 -3.60 4.17 -9.66
N GLU A 13 -4.18 5.23 -10.22
CA GLU A 13 -3.66 5.85 -11.45
C GLU A 13 -2.25 6.42 -11.25
N ARG A 14 -1.98 7.03 -10.10
CA ARG A 14 -0.62 7.48 -9.77
C ARG A 14 0.35 6.30 -9.64
N LEU A 15 -0.05 5.22 -8.97
CA LEU A 15 0.78 4.01 -8.85
C LEU A 15 1.10 3.39 -10.21
N ARG A 16 0.15 3.40 -11.15
CA ARG A 16 0.40 2.90 -12.52
C ARG A 16 1.48 3.69 -13.25
N ARG A 17 1.65 4.98 -12.93
CA ARG A 17 2.72 5.81 -13.50
C ARG A 17 4.12 5.47 -12.98
N LEU A 18 4.24 4.65 -11.92
CA LEU A 18 5.54 4.16 -11.43
C LEU A 18 6.33 3.37 -12.47
N THR A 19 5.66 2.82 -13.49
CA THR A 19 6.34 2.15 -14.62
C THR A 19 7.25 3.08 -15.41
N SER A 20 7.05 4.39 -15.33
CA SER A 20 7.87 5.40 -15.99
C SER A 20 9.17 5.74 -15.25
N LEU A 21 9.34 5.26 -14.02
CA LEU A 21 10.55 5.52 -13.25
C LEU A 21 11.75 4.84 -13.89
N SER A 22 12.87 5.57 -14.00
CA SER A 22 14.13 5.01 -14.47
C SER A 22 14.75 4.10 -13.41
N ASP A 23 15.71 3.27 -13.84
CA ASP A 23 16.47 2.43 -12.90
C ASP A 23 17.23 3.27 -11.87
N ALA A 24 17.77 4.43 -12.30
CA ALA A 24 18.44 5.37 -11.42
C ALA A 24 17.47 5.96 -10.39
N GLU A 25 16.24 6.29 -10.78
CA GLU A 25 15.22 6.78 -9.86
C GLU A 25 14.80 5.71 -8.84
N LEU A 26 14.63 4.46 -9.29
CA LEU A 26 14.30 3.33 -8.42
C LEU A 26 15.39 3.03 -7.38
N ALA A 27 16.63 3.36 -7.67
CA ALA A 27 17.78 3.17 -6.77
C ALA A 27 18.01 4.34 -5.80
N LYS A 28 17.25 5.43 -5.92
CA LYS A 28 17.39 6.60 -5.04
C LYS A 28 17.02 6.25 -3.60
N ASP A 29 17.83 6.74 -2.65
CA ASP A 29 17.53 6.68 -1.21
C ASP A 29 16.40 7.64 -0.88
N THR A 30 15.45 7.18 -0.06
CA THR A 30 14.29 7.98 0.37
C THR A 30 14.55 8.79 1.64
N GLY A 31 15.79 8.78 2.15
CA GLY A 31 16.20 9.55 3.32
C GLY A 31 16.24 8.75 4.62
N ASP A 32 15.83 7.48 4.61
CA ASP A 32 15.77 6.58 5.76
C ASP A 32 16.58 5.29 5.60
N GLY A 33 17.41 5.22 4.55
CA GLY A 33 18.19 4.04 4.19
C GLY A 33 17.48 3.05 3.27
N TRP A 34 16.22 3.30 2.95
CA TRP A 34 15.47 2.52 1.97
C TRP A 34 15.56 3.17 0.59
N THR A 35 15.68 2.35 -0.45
CA THR A 35 15.56 2.85 -1.83
C THR A 35 14.08 3.02 -2.20
N VAL A 36 13.81 3.76 -3.28
CA VAL A 36 12.46 3.85 -3.86
C VAL A 36 11.90 2.45 -4.11
N ALA A 37 12.67 1.56 -4.73
CA ALA A 37 12.23 0.18 -4.97
C ALA A 37 11.88 -0.57 -3.67
N THR A 38 12.63 -0.38 -2.59
CA THR A 38 12.35 -0.98 -1.29
C THR A 38 11.01 -0.48 -0.74
N VAL A 39 10.73 0.82 -0.83
CA VAL A 39 9.44 1.41 -0.44
C VAL A 39 8.29 0.79 -1.24
N LEU A 40 8.47 0.56 -2.55
CA LEU A 40 7.44 -0.09 -3.37
C LEU A 40 7.19 -1.54 -2.95
N GLY A 41 8.22 -2.28 -2.59
CA GLY A 41 8.09 -3.62 -2.01
C GLY A 41 7.32 -3.62 -0.70
N HIS A 42 7.57 -2.66 0.16
CA HIS A 42 6.83 -2.41 1.39
C HIS A 42 5.35 -2.13 1.12
N MET A 43 5.05 -1.23 0.18
CA MET A 43 3.66 -0.90 -0.19
C MET A 43 2.92 -2.14 -0.71
N ALA A 44 3.55 -2.92 -1.57
CA ALA A 44 2.98 -4.17 -2.08
C ALA A 44 2.66 -5.16 -0.95
N PHE A 45 3.58 -5.30 0.00
CA PHE A 45 3.38 -6.19 1.14
C PHE A 45 2.15 -5.80 1.96
N PHE A 46 2.00 -4.53 2.29
CA PHE A 46 0.87 -4.08 3.11
C PHE A 46 -0.47 -4.15 2.38
N ASP A 47 -0.53 -3.98 1.07
CA ASP A 47 -1.75 -4.21 0.31
C ASP A 47 -2.12 -5.70 0.25
N ARG A 48 -1.13 -6.59 0.18
CA ARG A 48 -1.35 -8.04 0.28
C ARG A 48 -1.81 -8.44 1.68
N LEU A 49 -1.23 -7.85 2.72
CA LEU A 49 -1.67 -8.05 4.10
C LEU A 49 -3.13 -7.62 4.27
N LEU A 50 -3.53 -6.51 3.64
CA LEU A 50 -4.92 -6.05 3.61
C LEU A 50 -5.85 -7.15 3.06
N LEU A 51 -5.49 -7.77 1.95
CA LEU A 51 -6.31 -8.84 1.35
C LEU A 51 -6.51 -9.99 2.33
N LEU A 52 -5.46 -10.41 3.02
CA LEU A 52 -5.54 -11.47 4.04
C LEU A 52 -6.40 -11.05 5.24
N ARG A 53 -6.33 -9.80 5.63
CA ARG A 53 -7.18 -9.27 6.71
C ARG A 53 -8.66 -9.30 6.32
N TRP A 54 -9.00 -8.97 5.07
CA TRP A 54 -10.37 -9.10 4.58
C TRP A 54 -10.82 -10.56 4.47
N ASP A 55 -9.95 -11.48 4.05
CA ASP A 55 -10.25 -12.91 4.03
C ASP A 55 -10.55 -13.44 5.44
N THR A 56 -9.75 -13.03 6.43
CA THR A 56 -9.98 -13.38 7.83
C THR A 56 -11.30 -12.80 8.35
N TYR A 57 -11.61 -11.56 7.99
CA TYR A 57 -12.89 -10.94 8.37
C TYR A 57 -14.09 -11.68 7.78
N GLU A 58 -14.03 -12.08 6.52
CA GLU A 58 -15.12 -12.84 5.89
C GLU A 58 -15.32 -14.20 6.56
N LYS A 59 -14.25 -14.84 7.00
CA LYS A 59 -14.28 -16.13 7.68
C LYS A 59 -14.75 -16.04 9.12
N ASP A 60 -14.22 -15.10 9.89
CA ASP A 60 -14.33 -15.05 11.35
C ASP A 60 -15.20 -13.89 11.86
N GLY A 61 -15.56 -12.94 11.01
CA GLY A 61 -16.34 -11.74 11.37
C GLY A 61 -15.58 -10.68 12.13
N VAL A 62 -14.26 -10.84 12.30
CA VAL A 62 -13.38 -9.90 13.01
C VAL A 62 -12.08 -9.69 12.27
N PHE A 63 -11.47 -8.49 12.41
CA PHE A 63 -10.13 -8.21 11.92
C PHE A 63 -9.09 -8.65 12.95
N ALA A 64 -7.97 -9.20 12.45
CA ALA A 64 -6.80 -9.39 13.28
C ALA A 64 -6.31 -8.04 13.83
N GLU A 65 -6.04 -7.99 15.13
CA GLU A 65 -5.50 -6.79 15.76
C GLU A 65 -4.01 -6.66 15.43
N LEU A 66 -3.64 -5.51 14.85
CA LEU A 66 -2.26 -5.14 14.60
C LEU A 66 -1.96 -3.83 15.32
N THR A 67 -1.01 -3.89 16.25
CA THR A 67 -0.55 -2.72 17.01
C THR A 67 0.60 -2.01 16.29
N PRO A 68 0.95 -0.76 16.64
CA PRO A 68 2.14 -0.10 16.11
C PRO A 68 3.42 -0.95 16.25
N ASN A 69 3.59 -1.68 17.34
CA ASN A 69 4.74 -2.57 17.54
C ASN A 69 4.76 -3.72 16.53
N HIS A 70 3.60 -4.27 16.15
CA HIS A 70 3.53 -5.28 15.10
C HIS A 70 3.98 -4.71 13.75
N PHE A 71 3.58 -3.49 13.41
CA PHE A 71 4.01 -2.84 12.17
C PHE A 71 5.52 -2.59 12.16
N ASP A 72 6.09 -2.17 13.27
CA ASP A 72 7.54 -1.98 13.40
C ASP A 72 8.29 -3.30 13.19
N LEU A 73 7.85 -4.39 13.83
CA LEU A 73 8.44 -5.72 13.63
C LEU A 73 8.34 -6.20 12.19
N ILE A 74 7.20 -5.99 11.54
CA ILE A 74 7.01 -6.34 10.14
C ILE A 74 7.97 -5.53 9.26
N ASN A 75 8.12 -4.23 9.50
CA ASN A 75 9.02 -3.37 8.75
C ASN A 75 10.48 -3.78 8.92
N TYR A 76 10.92 -4.07 10.14
CA TYR A 76 12.28 -4.54 10.40
C TYR A 76 12.56 -5.89 9.73
N ALA A 77 11.64 -6.84 9.86
CA ALA A 77 11.80 -8.17 9.26
C ALA A 77 11.70 -8.11 7.73
N GLY A 78 10.80 -7.28 7.20
CA GLY A 78 10.53 -7.18 5.77
C GLY A 78 11.58 -6.40 4.98
N ALA A 79 12.29 -5.47 5.62
CA ALA A 79 13.21 -4.56 4.94
C ALA A 79 14.27 -5.30 4.10
N GLY A 80 14.85 -6.37 4.63
CA GLY A 80 15.84 -7.18 3.91
C GLY A 80 15.26 -7.85 2.67
N ASP A 81 14.07 -8.42 2.78
CA ASP A 81 13.39 -9.10 1.68
C ASP A 81 12.95 -8.10 0.59
N TRP A 82 12.42 -6.96 1.00
CA TRP A 82 11.99 -5.90 0.04
C TRP A 82 13.18 -5.30 -0.69
N SER A 83 14.29 -5.07 0.00
CA SER A 83 15.52 -4.54 -0.63
C SER A 83 16.20 -5.54 -1.59
N ALA A 84 15.94 -6.84 -1.42
CA ALA A 84 16.46 -7.88 -2.29
C ALA A 84 15.64 -8.07 -3.59
N LEU A 85 14.45 -7.46 -3.68
CA LEU A 85 13.63 -7.54 -4.90
C LEU A 85 14.33 -6.80 -6.05
N PRO A 86 14.33 -7.38 -7.27
CA PRO A 86 14.69 -6.63 -8.44
C PRO A 86 13.80 -5.37 -8.56
N PRO A 87 14.34 -4.17 -8.81
CA PRO A 87 13.54 -2.93 -8.77
C PRO A 87 12.30 -2.96 -9.67
N ARG A 88 12.40 -3.51 -10.88
CA ARG A 88 11.24 -3.63 -11.78
C ARG A 88 10.20 -4.61 -11.25
N ALA A 89 10.61 -5.66 -10.55
CA ALA A 89 9.68 -6.57 -9.88
C ALA A 89 8.96 -5.87 -8.73
N ALA A 90 9.63 -4.99 -7.98
CA ALA A 90 9.01 -4.19 -6.93
C ALA A 90 7.92 -3.26 -7.49
N VAL A 91 8.17 -2.59 -8.62
CA VAL A 91 7.17 -1.77 -9.33
C VAL A 91 5.94 -2.62 -9.70
N ALA A 92 6.16 -3.74 -10.38
CA ALA A 92 5.09 -4.62 -10.82
C ALA A 92 4.25 -5.16 -9.65
N ARG A 93 4.90 -5.58 -8.57
CA ARG A 93 4.22 -6.07 -7.37
C ARG A 93 3.42 -4.99 -6.66
N CYS A 94 3.95 -3.77 -6.61
CA CYS A 94 3.25 -2.64 -6.01
C CYS A 94 1.93 -2.36 -6.75
N ILE A 95 1.97 -2.27 -8.07
CA ILE A 95 0.79 -2.01 -8.91
C ILE A 95 -0.21 -3.16 -8.81
N GLU A 96 0.23 -4.40 -8.96
CA GLU A 96 -0.63 -5.58 -8.87
C GLU A 96 -1.33 -5.67 -7.52
N ALA A 97 -0.61 -5.52 -6.43
CA ALA A 97 -1.18 -5.60 -5.09
C ALA A 97 -2.21 -4.47 -4.85
N ALA A 98 -1.91 -3.26 -5.32
CA ALA A 98 -2.83 -2.14 -5.23
C ALA A 98 -4.11 -2.37 -6.05
N GLU A 99 -3.99 -2.87 -7.27
CA GLU A 99 -5.15 -3.22 -8.12
C GLU A 99 -6.04 -4.27 -7.45
N ARG A 100 -5.44 -5.31 -6.88
CA ARG A 100 -6.17 -6.35 -6.16
C ARG A 100 -6.84 -5.81 -4.90
N ALA A 101 -6.16 -4.94 -4.14
CA ALA A 101 -6.72 -4.32 -2.96
C ALA A 101 -7.94 -3.47 -3.31
N VAL A 102 -7.86 -2.63 -4.34
CA VAL A 102 -8.98 -1.79 -4.80
C VAL A 102 -10.14 -2.65 -5.29
N ALA A 103 -9.88 -3.68 -6.09
CA ALA A 103 -10.91 -4.59 -6.57
C ALA A 103 -11.63 -5.29 -5.41
N ARG A 104 -10.88 -5.73 -4.39
CA ARG A 104 -11.45 -6.36 -3.20
C ARG A 104 -12.34 -5.40 -2.41
N ILE A 105 -11.88 -4.17 -2.19
CA ILE A 105 -12.65 -3.14 -1.48
C ILE A 105 -13.94 -2.82 -2.24
N ASN A 106 -13.86 -2.65 -3.55
CA ASN A 106 -15.02 -2.35 -4.39
C ASN A 106 -16.08 -3.48 -4.41
N ALA A 107 -15.68 -4.71 -4.12
CA ALA A 107 -16.57 -5.87 -4.05
C ALA A 107 -17.20 -6.09 -2.67
N LEU A 108 -16.85 -5.30 -1.67
CA LEU A 108 -17.39 -5.43 -0.31
C LEU A 108 -18.88 -5.07 -0.28
N PRO A 109 -19.71 -5.81 0.49
CA PRO A 109 -21.10 -5.40 0.74
C PRO A 109 -21.20 -4.02 1.39
N GLU A 110 -22.16 -3.21 0.98
CA GLU A 110 -22.38 -1.86 1.53
C GLU A 110 -22.48 -1.85 3.06
N LYS A 111 -23.17 -2.84 3.64
CA LYS A 111 -23.32 -2.95 5.09
C LYS A 111 -21.97 -3.14 5.80
N VAL A 112 -21.03 -3.84 5.18
CA VAL A 112 -19.68 -4.04 5.73
C VAL A 112 -18.90 -2.74 5.67
N VAL A 113 -18.97 -2.04 4.55
CA VAL A 113 -18.36 -0.73 4.37
C VAL A 113 -18.88 0.26 5.43
N ALA A 114 -20.21 0.33 5.62
CA ALA A 114 -20.84 1.20 6.60
C ALA A 114 -20.33 0.94 8.02
N VAL A 115 -20.23 -0.33 8.41
CA VAL A 115 -19.71 -0.71 9.74
C VAL A 115 -18.26 -0.28 9.92
N VAL A 116 -17.40 -0.50 8.91
CA VAL A 116 -15.98 -0.15 9.01
C VAL A 116 -15.77 1.36 9.02
N LEU A 117 -16.58 2.13 8.31
CA LEU A 117 -16.53 3.61 8.32
C LEU A 117 -16.82 4.21 9.71
N GLU A 118 -17.55 3.51 10.57
CA GLU A 118 -17.81 3.93 11.96
C GLU A 118 -16.67 3.55 12.92
N THR A 119 -15.63 2.90 12.43
CA THR A 119 -14.47 2.48 13.24
C THR A 119 -13.24 3.33 12.89
N PRO A 120 -12.19 3.33 13.73
CA PRO A 120 -10.92 3.98 13.38
C PRO A 120 -10.11 3.21 12.31
N ARG A 121 -10.71 2.20 11.66
CA ARG A 121 -10.05 1.32 10.69
C ARG A 121 -10.30 1.73 9.23
N VAL A 122 -10.58 2.99 8.96
CA VAL A 122 -10.86 3.50 7.62
C VAL A 122 -9.75 3.19 6.60
N ALA A 123 -8.50 3.04 7.05
CA ALA A 123 -7.39 2.64 6.19
C ALA A 123 -7.57 1.24 5.55
N LEU A 124 -8.46 0.41 6.09
CA LEU A 124 -8.85 -0.86 5.46
C LEU A 124 -9.72 -0.67 4.21
N LEU A 125 -10.29 0.51 4.03
CA LEU A 125 -11.09 0.90 2.88
C LEU A 125 -10.39 1.94 2.01
N GLU A 126 -9.69 2.90 2.61
CA GLU A 126 -9.03 4.01 1.93
C GLU A 126 -7.52 3.78 1.88
N ARG A 127 -7.05 3.21 0.79
CA ARG A 127 -5.63 2.88 0.61
C ARG A 127 -4.74 4.09 0.43
N MET A 128 -5.29 5.20 -0.06
CA MET A 128 -4.53 6.46 -0.17
C MET A 128 -3.95 6.92 1.16
N LEU A 129 -4.54 6.56 2.29
CA LEU A 129 -3.97 6.87 3.62
C LEU A 129 -2.60 6.22 3.82
N HIS A 130 -2.36 5.06 3.21
CA HIS A 130 -1.05 4.40 3.22
C HIS A 130 -0.17 4.83 2.03
N TRP A 131 -0.75 4.92 0.83
CA TRP A 131 0.03 5.22 -0.38
C TRP A 131 0.53 6.67 -0.42
N SER A 132 -0.27 7.63 -0.01
CA SER A 132 0.05 9.06 -0.17
C SER A 132 1.35 9.48 0.53
N PRO A 133 1.60 9.11 1.80
CA PRO A 133 2.88 9.45 2.44
C PRO A 133 4.09 8.85 1.70
N HIS A 134 3.96 7.63 1.19
CA HIS A 134 5.04 6.97 0.44
C HIS A 134 5.24 7.59 -0.93
N LEU A 135 4.18 7.99 -1.62
CA LEU A 135 4.30 8.71 -2.89
C LEU A 135 5.01 10.04 -2.71
N VAL A 136 4.68 10.80 -1.66
CA VAL A 136 5.41 12.03 -1.31
C VAL A 136 6.89 11.76 -1.04
N GLN A 137 7.19 10.71 -0.30
CA GLN A 137 8.56 10.28 0.01
C GLN A 137 9.35 9.96 -1.27
N ILE A 138 8.73 9.23 -2.20
CA ILE A 138 9.32 8.87 -3.49
C ILE A 138 9.53 10.13 -4.35
N GLU A 139 8.52 10.99 -4.46
CA GLU A 139 8.60 12.22 -5.25
C GLU A 139 9.71 13.14 -4.76
N ARG A 140 9.90 13.25 -3.45
CA ARG A 140 11.03 13.98 -2.86
C ARG A 140 12.38 13.36 -3.24
N ALA A 141 12.49 12.04 -3.20
CA ALA A 141 13.73 11.34 -3.53
C ALA A 141 14.11 11.51 -5.00
N ILE A 142 13.15 11.48 -5.92
CA ILE A 142 13.40 11.58 -7.37
C ILE A 142 13.36 13.02 -7.89
N GLY A 143 12.87 13.97 -7.12
CA GLY A 143 12.82 15.38 -7.49
C GLY A 143 11.75 15.75 -8.51
N ARG A 144 10.69 14.93 -8.64
CA ARG A 144 9.55 15.21 -9.53
C ARG A 144 8.27 14.54 -9.04
N GLU A 145 7.13 15.00 -9.54
CA GLU A 145 5.84 14.38 -9.29
C GLU A 145 5.63 13.10 -10.11
N ILE A 146 4.81 12.21 -9.57
CA ILE A 146 4.36 10.99 -10.22
C ILE A 146 2.89 11.13 -10.62
#